data_a481b657e873131aa02f3cb6ae2acd6a
#
_entry.id   a481b657e873131aa02f3cb6ae2acd6a
#
_cell.length_a   1.000
_cell.length_b   1.000
_cell.length_c   1.000
_cell.angle_alpha   90.00
_cell.angle_beta   90.00
_cell.angle_gamma   90.00
#
_symmetry.space_group_name_H-M   'P 1'
#
loop_
_entity.id
_entity.type
_entity.pdbx_description
1 polymer ?
#
loop_
_entity_poly.entity_id
_entity_poly.type
_entity_poly.pdbx_seq_one_letter_code
_entity_poly.pdbx_strand_id
1 'polypeptide(L)'
;RSDKDATAPAATVIVDEASMLTEVQVAALFDAVKNVKRFVFVGDPGQLPPIGAGRPLLDIATHLRPDGIEYKFPRVAPGYTELTVVRRQDGGSRRDVQFGRLFGRQTGGPAEDEVLSLMHRTDDLDHLRFVRWDEADDLRPTLLNVIVDELDLEEIDDSVGFEESLGGTSSNGHVYFNLGNTAEKAESWQVLTPLRGSALGTRNLNRLIQKQFRGGTLDFAQQRKQIKIPRPRGRDEIVYGDKVINIKNKRTDEVYPADEALNYVANGEVGIMVDHFNTAKSSFSGRPFK
;
A
#
# COMPACT_ATOMS: atom_id res chain seq x y z
N ARG A 1 13.46 -4.95 -20.13
CA ARG A 1 14.56 -5.38 -21.00
C ARG A 1 14.83 -4.27 -21.99
N SER A 2 15.82 -3.47 -21.77
CA SER A 2 16.47 -2.72 -22.82
C SER A 2 17.96 -2.91 -22.60
N ASP A 3 18.57 -3.62 -23.53
CA ASP A 3 20.01 -3.71 -23.72
C ASP A 3 20.54 -2.32 -24.15
N LYS A 4 20.52 -1.40 -23.21
CA LYS A 4 21.30 -0.18 -23.35
C LYS A 4 22.06 -0.06 -22.04
N ASP A 5 23.37 -0.21 -22.18
CA ASP A 5 24.35 0.03 -21.15
C ASP A 5 23.97 1.29 -20.35
N ALA A 6 23.40 1.07 -19.18
CA ALA A 6 23.16 2.15 -18.24
C ALA A 6 24.48 2.52 -17.59
N THR A 7 25.38 3.08 -18.36
CA THR A 7 26.62 3.68 -17.90
C THR A 7 26.36 5.09 -17.39
N ALA A 8 25.49 5.23 -16.43
CA ALA A 8 25.52 6.44 -15.62
C ALA A 8 26.66 6.24 -14.59
N PRO A 9 27.62 7.15 -14.51
CA PRO A 9 28.69 7.07 -13.52
C PRO A 9 28.18 7.48 -12.15
N ALA A 10 27.28 6.68 -11.58
CA ALA A 10 26.80 6.88 -10.22
C ALA A 10 27.88 6.40 -9.27
N ALA A 11 28.49 7.33 -8.52
CA ALA A 11 29.46 6.98 -7.48
C ALA A 11 28.79 6.22 -6.30
N THR A 12 27.49 6.41 -6.11
CA THR A 12 26.68 5.78 -5.06
C THR A 12 25.37 5.28 -5.62
N VAL A 13 25.01 4.05 -5.30
CA VAL A 13 23.72 3.43 -5.58
C VAL A 13 23.00 3.22 -4.28
N ILE A 14 21.77 3.72 -4.17
CA ILE A 14 20.88 3.49 -3.04
C ILE A 14 19.82 2.49 -3.48
N VAL A 15 19.66 1.43 -2.71
CA VAL A 15 18.68 0.38 -2.92
C VAL A 15 17.69 0.43 -1.76
N ASP A 16 16.50 0.93 -2.04
CA ASP A 16 15.43 1.00 -1.07
C ASP A 16 14.61 -0.30 -1.08
N GLU A 17 13.90 -0.60 0.03
CA GLU A 17 13.16 -1.85 0.23
C GLU A 17 14.00 -3.10 -0.04
N ALA A 18 15.28 -3.07 0.33
CA ALA A 18 16.24 -4.11 0.03
C ALA A 18 15.95 -5.45 0.75
N SER A 19 15.08 -5.45 1.76
CA SER A 19 14.57 -6.66 2.44
C SER A 19 13.86 -7.64 1.49
N MET A 20 13.32 -7.12 0.38
CA MET A 20 12.60 -7.90 -0.62
C MET A 20 13.50 -8.52 -1.71
N LEU A 21 14.80 -8.20 -1.74
CA LEU A 21 15.71 -8.69 -2.75
C LEU A 21 16.21 -10.11 -2.45
N THR A 22 16.17 -10.96 -3.49
CA THR A 22 16.81 -12.28 -3.48
C THR A 22 18.31 -12.17 -3.79
N GLU A 23 19.08 -13.21 -3.53
CA GLU A 23 20.50 -13.28 -3.92
C GLU A 23 20.71 -13.07 -5.42
N VAL A 24 19.85 -13.66 -6.25
CA VAL A 24 19.92 -13.52 -7.71
C VAL A 24 19.70 -12.06 -8.14
N GLN A 25 18.79 -11.36 -7.48
CA GLN A 25 18.53 -9.94 -7.77
C GLN A 25 19.68 -9.04 -7.34
N VAL A 26 20.31 -9.32 -6.20
CA VAL A 26 21.48 -8.56 -5.73
C VAL A 26 22.68 -8.84 -6.64
N ALA A 27 22.90 -10.08 -7.05
CA ALA A 27 23.94 -10.42 -8.04
C ALA A 27 23.71 -9.67 -9.36
N ALA A 28 22.49 -9.72 -9.89
CA ALA A 28 22.14 -9.01 -11.12
C ALA A 28 22.32 -7.48 -10.99
N LEU A 29 22.04 -6.90 -9.82
CA LEU A 29 22.31 -5.49 -9.56
C LEU A 29 23.79 -5.17 -9.64
N PHE A 30 24.66 -5.96 -9.02
CA PHE A 30 26.11 -5.76 -9.07
C PHE A 30 26.66 -5.94 -10.47
N ASP A 31 26.13 -6.85 -11.26
CA ASP A 31 26.52 -7.04 -12.66
C ASP A 31 26.08 -5.89 -13.56
N ALA A 32 24.89 -5.34 -13.30
CA ALA A 32 24.32 -4.29 -14.13
C ALA A 32 24.98 -2.92 -13.93
N VAL A 33 25.52 -2.64 -12.73
CA VAL A 33 26.02 -1.33 -12.37
C VAL A 33 27.56 -1.36 -12.28
N LYS A 34 28.24 -0.67 -13.19
CA LYS A 34 29.69 -0.60 -13.22
C LYS A 34 30.21 0.69 -12.58
N ASN A 35 31.45 0.64 -12.07
CA ASN A 35 32.15 1.80 -11.49
C ASN A 35 31.49 2.44 -10.25
N VAL A 36 30.68 1.70 -9.53
CA VAL A 36 30.07 2.14 -8.28
C VAL A 36 31.08 2.03 -7.15
N LYS A 37 31.23 3.11 -6.39
CA LYS A 37 32.12 3.18 -5.21
C LYS A 37 31.40 2.79 -3.92
N ARG A 38 30.07 2.95 -3.88
CA ARG A 38 29.27 2.72 -2.68
C ARG A 38 27.88 2.19 -3.03
N PHE A 39 27.48 1.13 -2.36
CA PHE A 39 26.10 0.69 -2.27
C PHE A 39 25.54 1.03 -0.89
N VAL A 40 24.33 1.56 -0.85
CA VAL A 40 23.56 1.80 0.38
C VAL A 40 22.29 0.96 0.28
N PHE A 41 22.19 -0.07 1.09
CA PHE A 41 20.98 -0.89 1.19
C PHE A 41 20.13 -0.34 2.33
N VAL A 42 18.90 0.02 2.02
CA VAL A 42 17.89 0.51 2.98
C VAL A 42 16.76 -0.51 3.03
N GLY A 43 16.35 -0.91 4.22
CA GLY A 43 15.27 -1.87 4.39
C GLY A 43 15.17 -2.35 5.83
N ASP A 44 14.13 -3.10 6.10
CA ASP A 44 13.87 -3.68 7.41
C ASP A 44 14.06 -5.20 7.37
N PRO A 45 15.13 -5.74 7.98
CA PRO A 45 15.37 -7.18 8.00
C PRO A 45 14.34 -7.97 8.83
N GLY A 46 13.51 -7.29 9.61
CA GLY A 46 12.38 -7.86 10.36
C GLY A 46 11.10 -8.01 9.55
N GLN A 47 11.00 -7.36 8.37
CA GLN A 47 9.87 -7.52 7.46
C GLN A 47 9.87 -8.87 6.75
N LEU A 48 8.83 -9.12 5.94
CA LEU A 48 8.72 -10.37 5.18
C LEU A 48 9.95 -10.60 4.30
N PRO A 49 10.49 -11.83 4.30
CA PRO A 49 11.64 -12.17 3.48
C PRO A 49 11.28 -12.15 1.99
N PRO A 50 12.29 -12.08 1.11
CA PRO A 50 12.07 -12.16 -0.33
C PRO A 50 11.42 -13.48 -0.72
N ILE A 51 10.59 -13.45 -1.77
CA ILE A 51 10.05 -14.67 -2.39
C ILE A 51 11.12 -15.25 -3.29
N GLY A 52 11.93 -16.17 -2.75
CA GLY A 52 13.06 -16.80 -3.44
C GLY A 52 14.23 -17.09 -2.50
N ALA A 53 15.37 -17.46 -3.08
CA ALA A 53 16.54 -17.87 -2.30
C ALA A 53 17.27 -16.68 -1.67
N GLY A 54 17.72 -16.89 -0.43
CA GLY A 54 18.58 -15.99 0.32
C GLY A 54 17.86 -14.82 1.01
N ARG A 55 18.62 -14.17 1.88
CA ARG A 55 18.21 -12.94 2.59
C ARG A 55 19.37 -11.95 2.64
N PRO A 56 19.81 -11.42 1.48
CA PRO A 56 21.06 -10.66 1.39
C PRO A 56 21.11 -9.45 2.33
N LEU A 57 20.02 -8.69 2.45
CA LEU A 57 20.00 -7.55 3.36
C LEU A 57 20.27 -7.95 4.81
N LEU A 58 19.64 -9.06 5.25
CA LEU A 58 19.85 -9.54 6.60
C LEU A 58 21.27 -10.01 6.82
N ASP A 59 21.83 -10.75 5.87
CA ASP A 59 23.18 -11.31 5.97
C ASP A 59 24.21 -10.17 5.98
N ILE A 60 24.05 -9.17 5.11
CA ILE A 60 24.88 -7.95 5.10
C ILE A 60 24.75 -7.18 6.41
N ALA A 61 23.52 -6.93 6.87
CA ALA A 61 23.26 -6.21 8.10
C ALA A 61 23.87 -6.93 9.32
N THR A 62 23.71 -8.26 9.38
CA THR A 62 24.30 -9.09 10.45
C THR A 62 25.82 -9.04 10.43
N HIS A 63 26.43 -9.10 9.25
CA HIS A 63 27.88 -9.04 9.09
C HIS A 63 28.47 -7.65 9.45
N LEU A 64 27.76 -6.58 9.13
CA LEU A 64 28.22 -5.22 9.38
C LEU A 64 27.83 -4.68 10.77
N ARG A 65 26.94 -5.37 11.47
CA ARG A 65 26.47 -4.94 12.79
C ARG A 65 27.60 -5.04 13.81
N PRO A 66 28.01 -3.92 14.44
CA PRO A 66 29.05 -3.97 15.47
C PRO A 66 28.50 -4.51 16.77
N ASP A 67 29.36 -5.19 17.53
CA ASP A 67 29.06 -5.60 18.90
C ASP A 67 28.72 -4.40 19.78
N GLY A 68 27.70 -4.55 20.61
CA GLY A 68 27.28 -3.51 21.55
C GLY A 68 26.61 -2.30 20.93
N ILE A 69 26.20 -2.34 19.65
CA ILE A 69 25.49 -1.23 19.00
C ILE A 69 24.14 -0.95 19.66
N GLU A 70 23.53 -1.97 20.28
CA GLU A 70 22.28 -1.85 21.03
C GLU A 70 22.35 -0.92 22.23
N TYR A 71 23.55 -0.71 22.79
CA TYR A 71 23.78 0.20 23.90
C TYR A 71 24.11 1.64 23.47
N LYS A 72 24.14 1.91 22.15
CA LYS A 72 24.45 3.24 21.59
C LYS A 72 23.18 3.95 21.10
N PHE A 73 23.22 5.29 21.21
CA PHE A 73 22.20 6.14 20.59
C PHE A 73 22.87 7.42 20.04
N PRO A 74 22.70 7.76 18.77
CA PRO A 74 22.07 6.94 17.71
C PRO A 74 22.89 5.68 17.39
N ARG A 75 22.24 4.64 16.88
CA ARG A 75 22.90 3.39 16.48
C ARG A 75 23.57 3.54 15.13
N VAL A 76 24.72 4.17 15.13
CA VAL A 76 25.53 4.48 13.94
C VAL A 76 26.93 3.96 14.10
N ALA A 77 27.45 3.31 13.07
CA ALA A 77 28.82 2.82 12.96
C ALA A 77 29.29 2.87 11.49
N PRO A 78 30.59 2.70 11.22
CA PRO A 78 31.09 2.63 9.85
C PRO A 78 30.38 1.53 9.06
N GLY A 79 29.70 1.93 7.98
CA GLY A 79 28.95 1.01 7.11
C GLY A 79 27.60 0.50 7.66
N TYR A 80 27.19 0.89 8.87
CA TYR A 80 25.98 0.40 9.51
C TYR A 80 25.20 1.53 10.22
N THR A 81 23.90 1.57 10.00
CA THR A 81 23.00 2.48 10.73
C THR A 81 21.67 1.76 11.00
N GLU A 82 21.17 1.88 12.23
CA GLU A 82 19.88 1.31 12.64
C GLU A 82 18.96 2.44 13.13
N LEU A 83 17.80 2.58 12.50
CA LEU A 83 16.76 3.52 12.92
C LEU A 83 15.94 2.87 14.04
N THR A 84 15.87 3.53 15.19
CA THR A 84 15.22 2.97 16.40
C THR A 84 14.04 3.79 16.89
N VAL A 85 13.84 4.99 16.31
CA VAL A 85 12.72 5.86 16.70
C VAL A 85 11.56 5.67 15.75
N VAL A 86 10.45 5.16 16.27
CA VAL A 86 9.19 5.02 15.54
C VAL A 86 8.53 6.40 15.47
N ARG A 87 8.32 6.91 14.26
CA ARG A 87 7.70 8.22 14.01
C ARG A 87 6.29 8.12 13.39
N ARG A 88 5.97 7.03 12.71
CA ARG A 88 4.68 6.84 12.03
C ARG A 88 3.54 6.53 12.97
N GLN A 89 3.85 6.08 14.17
CA GLN A 89 2.87 5.71 15.18
C GLN A 89 3.13 6.56 16.40
N ASP A 90 2.31 7.56 16.62
CA ASP A 90 2.43 8.42 17.79
C ASP A 90 2.19 7.60 19.07
N GLY A 91 3.24 7.43 19.79
CA GLY A 91 3.25 7.18 21.23
C GLY A 91 2.92 5.77 21.70
N GLY A 92 3.80 5.23 22.46
CA GLY A 92 3.49 4.33 23.55
C GLY A 92 3.21 2.87 23.17
N SER A 93 2.44 2.23 23.95
CA SER A 93 2.16 0.79 23.96
C SER A 93 0.94 0.41 23.12
N ARG A 94 0.86 0.84 21.86
CA ARG A 94 -0.24 0.42 20.97
C ARG A 94 -0.23 -1.10 20.80
N ARG A 95 -1.38 -1.74 20.97
CA ARG A 95 -1.52 -3.20 20.92
C ARG A 95 -1.25 -3.79 19.54
N ASP A 96 -1.58 -3.09 18.45
CA ASP A 96 -1.26 -3.49 17.09
C ASP A 96 0.26 -3.53 16.82
N VAL A 97 1.02 -2.59 17.39
CA VAL A 97 2.49 -2.58 17.31
C VAL A 97 3.10 -3.74 18.10
N GLN A 98 2.60 -4.01 19.29
CA GLN A 98 3.02 -5.14 20.12
C GLN A 98 2.72 -6.46 19.39
N PHE A 99 1.54 -6.60 18.79
CA PHE A 99 1.16 -7.75 17.99
C PHE A 99 2.08 -7.94 16.77
N GLY A 100 2.41 -6.85 16.05
CA GLY A 100 3.34 -6.90 14.92
C GLY A 100 4.74 -7.37 15.32
N ARG A 101 5.22 -7.04 16.52
CA ARG A 101 6.54 -7.47 17.02
C ARG A 101 6.65 -8.98 17.23
N LEU A 102 5.55 -9.69 17.51
CA LEU A 102 5.54 -11.15 17.61
C LEU A 102 6.04 -11.84 16.32
N PHE A 103 5.77 -11.22 15.18
CA PHE A 103 6.17 -11.73 13.86
C PHE A 103 7.52 -11.16 13.38
N GLY A 104 8.05 -10.19 14.13
CA GLY A 104 9.38 -9.66 13.90
C GLY A 104 10.48 -10.58 14.44
N ARG A 105 11.74 -10.20 14.23
CA ARG A 105 12.89 -10.96 14.74
C ARG A 105 13.30 -10.60 16.17
N GLN A 106 12.61 -9.68 16.78
CA GLN A 106 12.85 -9.34 18.17
C GLN A 106 12.29 -10.48 19.04
N THR A 107 13.05 -10.90 20.02
CA THR A 107 12.54 -11.81 21.04
C THR A 107 11.35 -11.15 21.70
N GLY A 108 10.19 -11.82 21.65
CA GLY A 108 8.98 -11.36 22.32
C GLY A 108 9.24 -11.14 23.81
N GLY A 109 8.49 -10.22 24.39
CA GLY A 109 8.49 -9.93 25.81
C GLY A 109 7.14 -10.22 26.44
N PRO A 110 6.98 -10.04 27.76
CA PRO A 110 5.71 -10.26 28.44
C PRO A 110 4.50 -9.51 27.85
N ALA A 111 4.74 -8.34 27.27
CA ALA A 111 3.68 -7.55 26.63
C ALA A 111 3.17 -8.17 25.33
N GLU A 112 4.06 -8.79 24.55
CA GLU A 112 3.70 -9.50 23.33
C GLU A 112 2.96 -10.81 23.65
N ASP A 113 3.39 -11.54 24.66
CA ASP A 113 2.69 -12.75 25.15
C ASP A 113 1.29 -12.42 25.66
N GLU A 114 1.11 -11.28 26.32
CA GLU A 114 -0.21 -10.79 26.74
C GLU A 114 -1.10 -10.56 25.52
N VAL A 115 -0.62 -9.84 24.50
CA VAL A 115 -1.41 -9.60 23.28
C VAL A 115 -1.80 -10.90 22.60
N LEU A 116 -0.90 -11.88 22.52
CA LEU A 116 -1.21 -13.19 21.94
C LEU A 116 -2.31 -13.92 22.74
N SER A 117 -2.26 -13.84 24.06
CA SER A 117 -3.31 -14.41 24.92
C SER A 117 -4.68 -13.75 24.72
N LEU A 118 -4.68 -12.45 24.38
CA LEU A 118 -5.90 -11.68 24.13
C LEU A 118 -6.53 -11.99 22.76
N MET A 119 -5.81 -12.59 21.82
CA MET A 119 -6.38 -13.04 20.52
C MET A 119 -7.54 -14.03 20.70
N HIS A 120 -7.60 -14.74 21.82
CA HIS A 120 -8.70 -15.66 22.15
C HIS A 120 -9.90 -14.96 22.78
N ARG A 121 -9.79 -13.70 23.12
CA ARG A 121 -10.86 -12.87 23.68
C ARG A 121 -11.49 -12.05 22.55
N THR A 122 -12.76 -11.74 22.68
CA THR A 122 -13.52 -10.91 21.74
C THR A 122 -13.51 -9.43 22.11
N ASP A 123 -12.74 -9.05 23.13
CA ASP A 123 -12.65 -7.67 23.60
C ASP A 123 -11.90 -6.82 22.59
N ASP A 124 -12.38 -5.63 22.31
CA ASP A 124 -11.66 -4.63 21.53
C ASP A 124 -10.46 -4.14 22.33
N LEU A 125 -9.31 -4.26 21.76
CA LEU A 125 -8.06 -3.75 22.30
C LEU A 125 -7.72 -2.41 21.65
N ASP A 126 -7.03 -1.57 22.39
CA ASP A 126 -6.56 -0.29 21.86
C ASP A 126 -5.82 -0.46 20.53
N HIS A 127 -6.39 0.05 19.46
CA HIS A 127 -5.93 -0.09 18.08
C HIS A 127 -5.79 -1.52 17.53
N LEU A 128 -6.45 -2.50 18.13
CA LEU A 128 -6.39 -3.88 17.67
C LEU A 128 -7.71 -4.61 17.97
N ARG A 129 -8.31 -5.21 16.95
CA ARG A 129 -9.53 -5.99 17.04
C ARG A 129 -9.35 -7.32 16.34
N PHE A 130 -9.73 -8.42 17.00
CA PHE A 130 -9.76 -9.77 16.42
C PHE A 130 -11.19 -10.14 16.10
N VAL A 131 -11.48 -10.36 14.84
CA VAL A 131 -12.79 -10.81 14.37
C VAL A 131 -12.67 -12.25 13.88
N ARG A 132 -13.44 -13.15 14.51
CA ARG A 132 -13.41 -14.58 14.18
C ARG A 132 -14.41 -14.92 13.08
N TRP A 133 -14.04 -15.89 12.30
CA TRP A 133 -14.89 -16.55 11.32
C TRP A 133 -14.54 -18.04 11.31
N ASP A 134 -15.52 -18.92 11.21
CA ASP A 134 -15.32 -20.36 11.33
C ASP A 134 -15.23 -21.02 9.95
N GLU A 135 -16.13 -20.67 9.04
CA GLU A 135 -16.21 -21.23 7.71
C GLU A 135 -15.80 -20.21 6.64
N ALA A 136 -15.26 -20.71 5.52
CA ALA A 136 -14.82 -19.83 4.42
C ALA A 136 -15.95 -18.95 3.86
N ASP A 137 -17.18 -19.40 3.94
CA ASP A 137 -18.36 -18.64 3.46
C ASP A 137 -18.74 -17.52 4.42
N ASP A 138 -18.41 -17.63 5.70
CA ASP A 138 -18.68 -16.59 6.72
C ASP A 138 -17.75 -15.39 6.58
N LEU A 139 -16.58 -15.59 6.00
CA LEU A 139 -15.58 -14.52 5.90
C LEU A 139 -16.07 -13.32 5.09
N ARG A 140 -16.81 -13.55 4.00
CA ARG A 140 -17.29 -12.46 3.14
C ARG A 140 -18.26 -11.52 3.86
N PRO A 141 -19.35 -12.03 4.49
CA PRO A 141 -20.23 -11.16 5.25
C PRO A 141 -19.52 -10.55 6.47
N THR A 142 -18.64 -11.29 7.14
CA THR A 142 -17.86 -10.79 8.27
C THR A 142 -16.97 -9.63 7.85
N LEU A 143 -16.24 -9.75 6.74
CA LEU A 143 -15.40 -8.66 6.20
C LEU A 143 -16.23 -7.41 5.87
N LEU A 144 -17.39 -7.58 5.22
CA LEU A 144 -18.24 -6.45 4.88
C LEU A 144 -18.78 -5.74 6.12
N ASN A 145 -19.17 -6.49 7.14
CA ASN A 145 -19.60 -5.92 8.43
C ASN A 145 -18.44 -5.17 9.13
N VAL A 146 -17.22 -5.74 9.10
CA VAL A 146 -16.03 -5.03 9.62
C VAL A 146 -15.80 -3.72 8.88
N ILE A 147 -15.97 -3.70 7.56
CA ILE A 147 -15.82 -2.46 6.76
C ILE A 147 -16.88 -1.44 7.16
N VAL A 148 -18.13 -1.87 7.38
CA VAL A 148 -19.21 -0.99 7.85
C VAL A 148 -18.85 -0.38 9.22
N ASP A 149 -18.43 -1.21 10.16
CA ASP A 149 -18.05 -0.78 11.52
C ASP A 149 -16.83 0.17 11.51
N GLU A 150 -15.75 -0.20 10.81
CA GLU A 150 -14.49 0.55 10.81
C GLU A 150 -14.54 1.87 10.02
N LEU A 151 -15.45 1.98 9.05
CA LEU A 151 -15.66 3.19 8.28
C LEU A 151 -16.85 4.03 8.75
N ASP A 152 -17.50 3.62 9.84
CA ASP A 152 -18.66 4.29 10.43
C ASP A 152 -19.79 4.51 9.40
N LEU A 153 -20.08 3.46 8.60
CA LEU A 153 -21.14 3.48 7.59
C LEU A 153 -22.50 3.24 8.26
N GLU A 154 -23.56 3.85 7.76
CA GLU A 154 -24.90 3.69 8.29
C GLU A 154 -25.39 2.24 8.13
N GLU A 155 -25.19 1.67 6.96
CA GLU A 155 -25.64 0.32 6.60
C GLU A 155 -24.67 -0.33 5.57
N ILE A 156 -24.87 -1.62 5.31
CA ILE A 156 -24.06 -2.39 4.36
C ILE A 156 -24.20 -1.94 2.90
N ASP A 157 -25.20 -1.17 2.59
CA ASP A 157 -25.44 -0.57 1.25
C ASP A 157 -25.19 0.95 1.22
N ASP A 158 -24.61 1.51 2.28
CA ASP A 158 -24.22 2.92 2.34
C ASP A 158 -23.04 3.20 1.38
N SER A 159 -23.38 3.37 0.12
CA SER A 159 -22.41 3.69 -0.94
C SER A 159 -21.85 5.10 -0.81
N VAL A 160 -22.63 6.04 -0.28
CA VAL A 160 -22.19 7.45 -0.11
C VAL A 160 -21.15 7.56 0.99
N GLY A 161 -21.43 7.01 2.17
CA GLY A 161 -20.47 6.95 3.28
C GLY A 161 -19.19 6.24 2.88
N PHE A 162 -19.29 5.13 2.14
CA PHE A 162 -18.13 4.42 1.61
C PHE A 162 -17.29 5.31 0.66
N GLU A 163 -17.93 6.03 -0.26
CA GLU A 163 -17.23 6.96 -1.17
C GLU A 163 -16.60 8.15 -0.42
N GLU A 164 -17.24 8.65 0.63
CA GLU A 164 -16.70 9.70 1.51
C GLU A 164 -15.51 9.21 2.34
N SER A 165 -15.47 7.95 2.75
CA SER A 165 -14.30 7.34 3.40
C SER A 165 -13.06 7.32 2.51
N LEU A 166 -13.26 7.30 1.19
CA LEU A 166 -12.19 7.40 0.18
C LEU A 166 -11.82 8.85 -0.17
N GLY A 167 -12.42 9.84 0.49
CA GLY A 167 -12.20 11.26 0.25
C GLY A 167 -13.14 11.90 -0.76
N GLY A 168 -14.24 11.23 -1.08
CA GLY A 168 -15.34 11.82 -1.83
C GLY A 168 -16.05 12.93 -1.05
N THR A 169 -16.66 13.84 -1.76
CA THR A 169 -17.51 14.89 -1.19
C THR A 169 -18.88 14.81 -1.84
N SER A 170 -19.91 14.58 -1.03
CA SER A 170 -21.29 14.52 -1.50
C SER A 170 -21.82 15.93 -1.82
N SER A 171 -22.43 16.06 -2.98
CA SER A 171 -23.13 17.28 -3.39
C SER A 171 -24.23 16.93 -4.41
N ASN A 172 -25.45 17.41 -4.17
CA ASN A 172 -26.60 17.22 -5.06
C ASN A 172 -26.86 15.74 -5.44
N GLY A 173 -26.68 14.82 -4.51
CA GLY A 173 -26.88 13.38 -4.72
C GLY A 173 -25.79 12.67 -5.52
N HIS A 174 -24.63 13.31 -5.69
CA HIS A 174 -23.45 12.73 -6.33
C HIS A 174 -22.22 12.92 -5.46
N VAL A 175 -21.27 12.00 -5.54
CA VAL A 175 -19.99 12.09 -4.85
C VAL A 175 -18.88 12.47 -5.83
N TYR A 176 -18.09 13.46 -5.46
CA TYR A 176 -17.00 14.02 -6.26
C TYR A 176 -15.66 13.83 -5.55
N PHE A 177 -14.61 13.45 -6.30
CA PHE A 177 -13.27 13.18 -5.79
C PHE A 177 -12.23 14.22 -6.26
N ASN A 178 -12.60 15.46 -6.41
CA ASN A 178 -11.76 16.50 -7.00
C ASN A 178 -11.26 17.56 -6.00
N LEU A 179 -11.40 17.31 -4.72
CA LEU A 179 -11.08 18.27 -3.66
C LEU A 179 -9.93 17.83 -2.76
N GLY A 180 -9.19 18.77 -2.30
CA GLY A 180 -7.89 18.81 -1.65
C GLY A 180 -7.39 17.68 -0.75
N ASN A 181 -8.21 16.94 -0.02
CA ASN A 181 -7.76 15.89 0.91
C ASN A 181 -8.13 14.46 0.47
N THR A 182 -8.55 14.29 -0.76
CA THR A 182 -8.89 12.96 -1.32
C THR A 182 -7.70 11.99 -1.26
N ALA A 183 -6.48 12.46 -1.53
CA ALA A 183 -5.29 11.61 -1.49
C ALA A 183 -4.99 11.10 -0.07
N GLU A 184 -5.09 11.97 0.93
CA GLU A 184 -4.86 11.63 2.33
C GLU A 184 -5.89 10.59 2.82
N LYS A 185 -7.18 10.82 2.53
CA LYS A 185 -8.24 9.87 2.87
C LYS A 185 -8.12 8.54 2.12
N ALA A 186 -7.67 8.56 0.86
CA ALA A 186 -7.46 7.33 0.11
C ALA A 186 -6.45 6.37 0.77
N GLU A 187 -5.51 6.90 1.55
CA GLU A 187 -4.51 6.13 2.28
C GLU A 187 -4.92 5.79 3.72
N SER A 188 -6.03 6.35 4.23
CA SER A 188 -6.41 6.22 5.64
C SER A 188 -6.73 4.79 6.08
N TRP A 189 -7.17 3.93 5.18
CA TRP A 189 -7.47 2.53 5.46
C TRP A 189 -7.14 1.61 4.29
N GLN A 190 -6.84 0.34 4.60
CA GLN A 190 -6.52 -0.69 3.60
C GLN A 190 -6.96 -2.07 4.07
N VAL A 191 -7.35 -2.93 3.12
CA VAL A 191 -7.56 -4.36 3.35
C VAL A 191 -6.34 -5.12 2.85
N LEU A 192 -5.66 -5.85 3.73
CA LEU A 192 -4.49 -6.64 3.39
C LEU A 192 -4.84 -8.13 3.33
N THR A 193 -4.32 -8.82 2.33
CA THR A 193 -4.41 -10.27 2.20
C THR A 193 -3.11 -10.82 1.62
N PRO A 194 -2.62 -11.96 2.11
CA PRO A 194 -1.38 -12.57 1.60
C PRO A 194 -1.53 -13.23 0.22
N LEU A 195 -2.76 -13.35 -0.29
CA LEU A 195 -3.07 -14.09 -1.51
C LEU A 195 -3.56 -13.16 -2.63
N ARG A 196 -3.29 -13.53 -3.88
CA ARG A 196 -3.77 -12.77 -5.05
C ARG A 196 -4.96 -13.44 -5.74
N GLY A 197 -4.92 -14.75 -5.93
CA GLY A 197 -5.80 -15.50 -6.81
C GLY A 197 -6.81 -16.43 -6.13
N SER A 198 -6.79 -16.55 -4.81
CA SER A 198 -7.75 -17.36 -4.06
C SER A 198 -9.09 -16.65 -3.90
N ALA A 199 -10.09 -17.36 -3.36
CA ALA A 199 -11.39 -16.79 -2.99
C ALA A 199 -11.25 -15.57 -2.09
N LEU A 200 -10.23 -15.56 -1.22
CA LEU A 200 -9.89 -14.50 -0.27
C LEU A 200 -8.70 -13.65 -0.73
N GLY A 201 -8.32 -13.77 -2.00
CA GLY A 201 -7.24 -13.01 -2.58
C GLY A 201 -7.66 -11.59 -3.00
N THR A 202 -6.68 -10.71 -3.18
CA THR A 202 -6.89 -9.28 -3.47
C THR A 202 -7.89 -9.03 -4.60
N ARG A 203 -7.85 -9.82 -5.68
CA ARG A 203 -8.78 -9.62 -6.80
C ARG A 203 -10.22 -9.87 -6.41
N ASN A 204 -10.49 -10.97 -5.71
CA ASN A 204 -11.85 -11.33 -5.33
C ASN A 204 -12.39 -10.42 -4.23
N LEU A 205 -11.54 -10.01 -3.28
CA LEU A 205 -11.93 -9.07 -2.23
C LEU A 205 -12.20 -7.67 -2.81
N ASN A 206 -11.34 -7.17 -3.69
CA ASN A 206 -11.59 -5.90 -4.36
C ASN A 206 -12.90 -5.93 -5.16
N ARG A 207 -13.19 -7.04 -5.85
CA ARG A 207 -14.44 -7.19 -6.60
C ARG A 207 -15.67 -7.30 -5.70
N LEU A 208 -15.53 -7.95 -4.55
CA LEU A 208 -16.57 -8.01 -3.52
C LEU A 208 -16.92 -6.62 -3.01
N ILE A 209 -15.91 -5.88 -2.58
CA ILE A 209 -16.05 -4.51 -2.04
C ILE A 209 -16.63 -3.57 -3.11
N GLN A 210 -16.08 -3.60 -4.33
CA GLN A 210 -16.58 -2.79 -5.44
C GLN A 210 -18.06 -3.07 -5.76
N LYS A 211 -18.45 -4.33 -5.85
CA LYS A 211 -19.83 -4.69 -6.10
C LYS A 211 -20.77 -4.28 -4.98
N GLN A 212 -20.32 -4.43 -3.74
CA GLN A 212 -21.13 -4.09 -2.57
C GLN A 212 -21.38 -2.59 -2.48
N PHE A 213 -20.32 -1.82 -2.44
CA PHE A 213 -20.42 -0.39 -2.12
C PHE A 213 -20.47 0.51 -3.37
N ARG A 214 -20.11 0.00 -4.54
CA ARG A 214 -20.02 0.76 -5.78
C ARG A 214 -20.73 0.13 -6.96
N GLY A 215 -21.63 -0.82 -6.67
CA GLY A 215 -22.40 -1.54 -7.69
C GLY A 215 -23.20 -0.60 -8.59
N GLY A 216 -23.86 0.40 -8.02
CA GLY A 216 -24.59 1.42 -8.78
C GLY A 216 -23.73 2.23 -9.76
N THR A 217 -22.54 2.64 -9.32
CA THR A 217 -21.56 3.36 -10.18
C THR A 217 -21.04 2.46 -11.30
N LEU A 218 -20.79 1.18 -10.99
CA LEU A 218 -20.35 0.20 -11.96
C LEU A 218 -21.43 -0.07 -13.03
N ASP A 219 -22.67 -0.30 -12.61
CA ASP A 219 -23.80 -0.53 -13.51
C ASP A 219 -24.07 0.67 -14.40
N PHE A 220 -23.99 1.87 -13.84
CA PHE A 220 -24.14 3.12 -14.58
C PHE A 220 -23.05 3.26 -15.66
N ALA A 221 -21.80 2.97 -15.33
CA ALA A 221 -20.68 2.99 -16.27
C ALA A 221 -20.80 1.92 -17.35
N GLN A 222 -21.32 0.73 -17.02
CA GLN A 222 -21.55 -0.37 -17.97
C GLN A 222 -22.68 -0.06 -18.96
N GLN A 223 -23.79 0.50 -18.49
CA GLN A 223 -24.96 0.83 -19.33
C GLN A 223 -24.67 1.94 -20.34
N ARG A 224 -23.74 2.82 -20.05
CA ARG A 224 -23.23 3.89 -20.90
C ARG A 224 -24.26 4.52 -21.83
N LYS A 225 -25.30 5.08 -21.26
CA LYS A 225 -26.30 5.82 -22.01
C LYS A 225 -25.80 7.19 -22.53
N GLN A 226 -24.72 7.69 -21.95
CA GLN A 226 -24.09 8.97 -22.31
C GLN A 226 -22.62 8.75 -22.71
N ILE A 227 -22.20 9.35 -23.81
CA ILE A 227 -20.83 9.28 -24.36
C ILE A 227 -19.77 9.85 -23.40
N LYS A 228 -20.17 10.74 -22.48
CA LYS A 228 -19.26 11.42 -21.54
C LYS A 228 -18.79 10.54 -20.37
N ILE A 229 -19.48 9.42 -20.10
CA ILE A 229 -19.13 8.55 -18.99
C ILE A 229 -18.22 7.45 -19.50
N PRO A 230 -17.00 7.31 -18.96
CA PRO A 230 -16.08 6.25 -19.39
C PRO A 230 -16.64 4.88 -19.03
N ARG A 231 -16.41 3.90 -19.93
CA ARG A 231 -16.70 2.50 -19.62
C ARG A 231 -15.74 2.01 -18.53
N PRO A 232 -16.14 0.97 -17.75
CA PRO A 232 -15.23 0.33 -16.83
C PRO A 232 -13.93 -0.07 -17.52
N ARG A 233 -12.79 0.20 -16.85
CA ARG A 233 -11.47 0.05 -17.45
C ARG A 233 -10.79 -1.24 -17.03
N GLY A 234 -10.24 -1.92 -18.03
CA GLY A 234 -9.41 -3.11 -17.81
C GLY A 234 -10.19 -4.33 -17.31
N ARG A 235 -9.44 -5.34 -16.90
CA ARG A 235 -9.97 -6.60 -16.40
C ARG A 235 -10.70 -6.46 -15.05
N ASP A 236 -10.26 -5.50 -14.26
CA ASP A 236 -10.80 -5.26 -12.92
C ASP A 236 -11.98 -4.29 -12.93
N GLU A 237 -12.42 -3.86 -14.13
CA GLU A 237 -13.57 -2.97 -14.37
C GLU A 237 -13.52 -1.69 -13.51
N ILE A 238 -12.36 -1.05 -13.47
CA ILE A 238 -12.14 0.17 -12.69
C ILE A 238 -13.04 1.29 -13.21
N VAL A 239 -13.74 1.95 -12.28
CA VAL A 239 -14.65 3.07 -12.56
C VAL A 239 -14.23 4.33 -11.78
N TYR A 240 -14.85 5.46 -12.09
CA TYR A 240 -14.68 6.72 -11.37
C TYR A 240 -14.86 6.53 -9.86
N GLY A 241 -13.93 7.04 -9.06
CA GLY A 241 -13.93 6.95 -7.61
C GLY A 241 -13.36 5.64 -7.04
N ASP A 242 -12.94 4.69 -7.87
CA ASP A 242 -12.27 3.48 -7.37
C ASP A 242 -10.88 3.81 -6.82
N LYS A 243 -10.57 3.24 -5.66
CA LYS A 243 -9.23 3.24 -5.09
C LYS A 243 -8.33 2.32 -5.90
N VAL A 244 -7.20 2.83 -6.34
CA VAL A 244 -6.25 2.15 -7.21
C VAL A 244 -4.85 2.22 -6.65
N ILE A 245 -4.02 1.24 -6.99
CA ILE A 245 -2.61 1.21 -6.66
C ILE A 245 -1.77 1.14 -7.94
N ASN A 246 -0.71 1.95 -8.00
CA ASN A 246 0.24 1.87 -9.08
C ASN A 246 1.17 0.66 -8.90
N ILE A 247 1.24 -0.22 -9.88
CA ILE A 247 2.02 -1.47 -9.81
C ILE A 247 3.37 -1.42 -10.56
N LYS A 248 3.72 -0.27 -11.11
CA LYS A 248 4.99 -0.07 -11.84
C LYS A 248 5.44 1.37 -11.72
N ASN A 249 6.74 1.56 -11.53
CA ASN A 249 7.35 2.87 -11.66
C ASN A 249 7.07 3.45 -13.05
N LYS A 250 6.48 4.63 -13.10
CA LYS A 250 6.11 5.30 -14.35
C LYS A 250 6.50 6.76 -14.31
N ARG A 251 7.22 7.21 -15.34
CA ARG A 251 7.33 8.64 -15.65
C ARG A 251 6.16 9.04 -16.53
N THR A 252 5.61 10.20 -16.27
CA THR A 252 4.55 10.79 -17.07
C THR A 252 4.85 12.27 -17.27
N ASP A 253 4.76 12.73 -18.54
CA ASP A 253 4.99 14.13 -18.87
C ASP A 253 3.73 14.99 -18.70
N GLU A 254 2.61 14.34 -18.40
CA GLU A 254 1.32 14.98 -18.24
C GLU A 254 0.77 14.70 -16.85
N VAL A 255 1.07 15.62 -15.95
CA VAL A 255 0.61 15.64 -14.55
C VAL A 255 -0.22 16.89 -14.34
N TYR A 256 -1.31 16.75 -13.60
CA TYR A 256 -2.18 17.85 -13.25
C TYR A 256 -2.44 17.86 -11.74
N PRO A 257 -2.42 19.04 -11.10
CA PRO A 257 -1.89 20.30 -11.61
C PRO A 257 -0.40 20.21 -11.93
N ALA A 258 0.06 20.95 -12.97
CA ALA A 258 1.46 20.86 -13.40
C ALA A 258 2.44 21.50 -12.40
N ASP A 259 1.95 22.47 -11.62
CA ASP A 259 2.77 23.13 -10.61
C ASP A 259 2.96 22.20 -9.40
N GLU A 260 4.22 21.99 -9.03
CA GLU A 260 4.68 21.14 -7.92
C GLU A 260 4.43 19.63 -8.07
N ALA A 261 3.85 19.16 -9.17
CA ALA A 261 3.60 17.75 -9.38
C ALA A 261 4.87 17.01 -9.81
N LEU A 262 5.11 15.86 -9.21
CA LEU A 262 6.19 14.97 -9.63
C LEU A 262 5.81 14.29 -10.95
N ASN A 263 6.71 14.31 -11.94
CA ASN A 263 6.54 13.60 -13.23
C ASN A 263 6.70 12.08 -13.07
N TYR A 264 6.56 11.57 -11.87
CA TYR A 264 6.88 10.21 -11.53
C TYR A 264 5.86 9.66 -10.55
N VAL A 265 5.33 8.49 -10.85
CA VAL A 265 4.45 7.73 -9.97
C VAL A 265 5.16 6.45 -9.59
N ALA A 266 5.44 6.28 -8.31
CA ALA A 266 6.15 5.12 -7.79
C ALA A 266 5.27 3.86 -7.78
N ASN A 267 5.91 2.71 -7.83
CA ASN A 267 5.24 1.44 -7.53
C ASN A 267 4.78 1.47 -6.06
N GLY A 268 3.52 1.08 -5.82
CA GLY A 268 2.92 1.08 -4.48
C GLY A 268 2.14 2.36 -4.14
N GLU A 269 2.26 3.44 -4.92
CA GLU A 269 1.44 4.63 -4.68
C GLU A 269 -0.04 4.35 -4.88
N VAL A 270 -0.83 4.79 -3.91
CA VAL A 270 -2.28 4.67 -3.87
C VAL A 270 -2.92 5.97 -4.36
N GLY A 271 -4.04 5.85 -5.05
CA GLY A 271 -4.79 6.99 -5.53
C GLY A 271 -6.25 6.64 -5.80
N ILE A 272 -7.01 7.63 -6.22
CA ILE A 272 -8.41 7.46 -6.64
C ILE A 272 -8.51 7.69 -8.15
N MET A 273 -9.25 6.82 -8.83
CA MET A 273 -9.58 7.01 -10.24
C MET A 273 -10.59 8.14 -10.38
N VAL A 274 -10.13 9.33 -10.68
CA VAL A 274 -11.02 10.51 -10.81
C VAL A 274 -11.54 10.69 -12.22
N ASP A 275 -10.83 10.25 -13.26
CA ASP A 275 -11.35 10.23 -14.61
C ASP A 275 -10.55 9.37 -15.59
N HIS A 276 -11.18 9.13 -16.74
CA HIS A 276 -10.57 8.50 -17.90
C HIS A 276 -11.12 9.15 -19.16
N PHE A 277 -10.44 10.17 -19.64
CA PHE A 277 -10.81 10.84 -20.89
C PHE A 277 -10.10 10.26 -22.10
N ASN A 278 -10.79 10.27 -23.23
CA ASN A 278 -10.18 9.94 -24.50
C ASN A 278 -9.30 11.13 -24.94
N THR A 279 -8.07 10.86 -25.27
CA THR A 279 -6.96 11.81 -25.47
C THR A 279 -7.22 12.96 -26.44
N ALA A 280 -8.16 12.83 -27.36
CA ALA A 280 -8.45 13.89 -28.34
C ALA A 280 -9.29 15.05 -27.82
N LYS A 281 -9.95 14.92 -26.65
CA LYS A 281 -10.80 15.97 -26.07
C LYS A 281 -10.72 15.97 -24.53
N SER A 282 -9.58 15.74 -24.01
CA SER A 282 -9.32 15.49 -22.59
C SER A 282 -9.15 16.78 -21.82
N SER A 283 -10.10 17.69 -21.90
CA SER A 283 -10.11 18.80 -20.97
C SER A 283 -11.45 18.87 -20.27
N PHE A 284 -11.44 18.82 -18.95
CA PHE A 284 -12.55 19.27 -18.13
C PHE A 284 -12.23 20.67 -17.64
N SER A 285 -13.10 21.63 -17.96
CA SER A 285 -12.87 23.05 -17.63
C SER A 285 -11.53 23.61 -18.12
N GLY A 286 -11.09 23.20 -19.31
CA GLY A 286 -9.82 23.64 -19.89
C GLY A 286 -8.57 22.92 -19.37
N ARG A 287 -8.72 21.86 -18.59
CA ARG A 287 -7.64 21.11 -17.95
C ARG A 287 -7.45 19.76 -18.64
N PRO A 288 -6.23 19.36 -19.01
CA PRO A 288 -5.97 18.05 -19.55
C PRO A 288 -6.05 17.00 -18.45
N PHE A 289 -6.70 15.88 -18.73
CA PHE A 289 -6.65 14.67 -17.93
C PHE A 289 -6.01 13.55 -18.73
N LYS A 290 -5.18 12.79 -18.07
CA LYS A 290 -4.65 11.56 -18.63
C LYS A 290 -4.91 10.38 -17.76
#